data_e0e7636bb1f38833610e0ea498c16ef6
#
_entry.id   e0e7636bb1f38833610e0ea498c16ef6
#
_cell.length_a   1.000
_cell.length_b   1.000
_cell.length_c   1.000
_cell.angle_alpha   90.00
_cell.angle_beta   90.00
_cell.angle_gamma   90.00
#
_symmetry.space_group_name_H-M   'P 1'
#
loop_
_entity.id
_entity.type
_entity.pdbx_description
1 polymer ?
#
loop_
_entity_poly.entity_id
_entity_poly.type
_entity_poly.pdbx_seq_one_letter_code
_entity_poly.pdbx_strand_id
1 'polypeptide(L)'
;MSGATGVRLASVCRILGAPRSTIYARGADRGMPAKRGPRTDLADDELLELIRKVIAGSPFAGEGHRKVTARLRREHGIFVGRKRVLRLMRQAGLLAPQRARGRRRPRPHDGTIVPPAPNVLWGTDATMAYTTRDGWVWAFVAVDHYTAEAWATVARRGDRFAALEPIYDAVRDRFGELRPDVARGIALRHDWGPQYTSSHFTGSLRWLGISDSPAYVGEPPCNGCAERFIRTLKEQCIWSRTWESAEELAEGIRSFVELYNTQWLIERHAHRTPREAYVAATSEAAA
;
A
#
# COMPACT_ATOMS: atom_id res chain seq x y z
N MET A 1 40.92 32.37 21.98
CA MET A 1 41.05 33.12 23.27
C MET A 1 42.21 32.65 24.16
N SER A 2 42.93 31.54 23.83
CA SER A 2 44.06 31.04 24.65
C SER A 2 45.44 31.67 24.29
N GLY A 3 45.55 32.43 23.22
CA GLY A 3 46.83 32.98 22.77
C GLY A 3 47.29 34.25 23.48
N ALA A 4 46.40 34.98 24.21
CA ALA A 4 46.73 36.28 24.79
C ALA A 4 47.08 36.23 26.28
N THR A 5 46.89 35.09 27.00
CA THR A 5 46.99 35.04 28.49
C THR A 5 48.01 34.00 28.98
N GLY A 6 48.75 33.29 28.16
CA GLY A 6 49.75 32.27 28.55
C GLY A 6 49.16 31.07 29.33
N VAL A 7 47.82 30.99 29.52
CA VAL A 7 47.17 29.90 30.26
C VAL A 7 47.04 28.68 29.37
N ARG A 8 47.47 27.51 29.87
CA ARG A 8 47.33 26.25 29.10
C ARG A 8 45.87 25.88 28.87
N LEU A 9 45.48 25.61 27.65
CA LEU A 9 44.11 25.22 27.24
C LEU A 9 43.52 24.09 28.10
N ALA A 10 44.38 23.16 28.56
CA ALA A 10 44.00 22.10 29.51
C ALA A 10 43.46 22.62 30.85
N SER A 11 44.03 23.73 31.36
CA SER A 11 43.58 24.35 32.61
C SER A 11 42.25 25.08 32.41
N VAL A 12 42.10 25.75 31.29
CA VAL A 12 40.82 26.40 30.91
C VAL A 12 39.69 25.38 30.79
N CYS A 13 39.94 24.24 30.13
CA CYS A 13 38.97 23.18 30.01
C CYS A 13 38.54 22.58 31.34
N ARG A 14 39.48 22.44 32.27
CA ARG A 14 39.21 21.93 33.63
C ARG A 14 38.34 22.89 34.42
N ILE A 15 38.64 24.16 34.38
CA ILE A 15 37.90 25.20 35.12
C ILE A 15 36.46 25.35 34.59
N LEU A 16 36.30 25.26 33.26
CA LEU A 16 34.99 25.42 32.57
C LEU A 16 34.19 24.09 32.50
N GLY A 17 34.69 23.00 33.02
CA GLY A 17 34.03 21.70 32.91
C GLY A 17 33.83 21.20 31.45
N ALA A 18 34.58 21.78 30.50
CA ALA A 18 34.40 21.45 29.09
C ALA A 18 35.37 20.35 28.61
N PRO A 19 34.89 19.30 27.92
CA PRO A 19 35.76 18.27 27.37
C PRO A 19 36.78 18.84 26.41
N ARG A 20 38.07 18.53 26.56
CA ARG A 20 39.16 18.99 25.69
C ARG A 20 38.89 18.67 24.22
N SER A 21 38.35 17.47 23.92
CA SER A 21 37.97 17.02 22.60
C SER A 21 36.97 17.95 21.90
N THR A 22 36.03 18.53 22.62
CA THR A 22 35.01 19.47 22.09
C THR A 22 35.65 20.78 21.65
N ILE A 23 36.65 21.29 22.42
CA ILE A 23 37.31 22.55 22.08
C ILE A 23 38.28 22.38 20.92
N TYR A 24 39.07 21.30 20.90
CA TYR A 24 39.91 20.98 19.75
C TYR A 24 39.07 20.69 18.50
N ALA A 25 37.91 20.08 18.64
CA ALA A 25 36.99 19.83 17.53
C ALA A 25 36.39 21.12 16.93
N ARG A 26 36.22 22.17 17.75
CA ARG A 26 35.74 23.49 17.30
C ARG A 26 36.84 24.37 16.71
N GLY A 27 38.10 24.22 17.18
CA GLY A 27 39.24 25.02 16.69
C GLY A 27 39.95 24.42 15.46
N ALA A 28 39.67 23.18 15.12
CA ALA A 28 40.14 22.61 13.87
C ALA A 28 39.32 23.19 12.74
N ASP A 29 39.97 23.84 11.77
CA ASP A 29 39.37 24.23 10.50
C ASP A 29 39.03 22.95 9.74
N ARG A 30 37.89 22.38 10.12
CA ARG A 30 37.30 21.24 9.45
C ARG A 30 36.61 21.83 8.22
N GLY A 31 37.26 21.77 7.08
CA GLY A 31 36.57 21.97 5.80
C GLY A 31 35.21 21.30 5.84
N MET A 32 34.22 21.78 5.10
CA MET A 32 32.84 21.28 5.15
C MET A 32 32.83 19.76 5.33
N PRO A 33 32.17 19.23 6.39
CA PRO A 33 32.19 17.81 6.68
C PRO A 33 31.72 17.05 5.45
N ALA A 34 32.51 16.09 4.98
CA ALA A 34 32.12 15.25 3.86
C ALA A 34 30.74 14.66 4.12
N LYS A 35 29.83 14.78 3.17
CA LYS A 35 28.48 14.21 3.26
C LYS A 35 28.59 12.74 3.64
N ARG A 36 28.07 12.37 4.81
CA ARG A 36 28.00 10.96 5.27
C ARG A 36 27.04 10.20 4.37
N GLY A 37 27.45 9.08 3.83
CA GLY A 37 26.61 8.18 3.02
C GLY A 37 27.37 7.59 1.83
N PRO A 38 26.83 6.58 1.16
CA PRO A 38 27.44 6.04 -0.04
C PRO A 38 27.63 7.16 -1.07
N ARG A 39 28.83 7.26 -1.65
CA ARG A 39 29.07 8.12 -2.79
C ARG A 39 28.32 7.53 -3.98
N THR A 40 27.37 8.27 -4.53
CA THR A 40 26.76 7.96 -5.82
C THR A 40 27.27 8.98 -6.81
N ASP A 41 27.71 8.54 -7.99
CA ASP A 41 28.16 9.41 -9.07
C ASP A 41 27.03 10.25 -9.67
N LEU A 42 25.77 9.93 -9.32
CA LEU A 42 24.58 10.62 -9.78
C LEU A 42 24.39 11.95 -9.02
N ALA A 43 24.39 13.07 -9.74
CA ALA A 43 24.13 14.40 -9.20
C ALA A 43 22.67 14.53 -8.68
N ASP A 44 22.42 15.51 -7.80
CA ASP A 44 21.06 15.71 -7.25
C ASP A 44 20.07 16.19 -8.33
N ASP A 45 20.53 16.98 -9.30
CA ASP A 45 19.69 17.48 -10.41
C ASP A 45 19.31 16.36 -11.37
N GLU A 46 20.26 15.51 -11.74
CA GLU A 46 19.99 14.31 -12.55
C GLU A 46 19.02 13.35 -11.86
N LEU A 47 19.21 13.13 -10.56
CA LEU A 47 18.30 12.31 -9.76
C LEU A 47 16.89 12.93 -9.67
N LEU A 48 16.80 14.25 -9.58
CA LEU A 48 15.52 14.95 -9.55
C LEU A 48 14.76 14.79 -10.87
N GLU A 49 15.45 14.88 -12.01
CA GLU A 49 14.83 14.63 -13.32
C GLU A 49 14.32 13.19 -13.46
N LEU A 50 15.07 12.22 -12.96
CA LEU A 50 14.64 10.82 -12.93
C LEU A 50 13.42 10.62 -11.99
N ILE A 51 13.40 11.29 -10.84
CA ILE A 51 12.23 11.29 -9.94
C ILE A 51 11.01 11.84 -10.67
N ARG A 52 11.13 12.94 -11.41
CA ARG A 52 10.03 13.52 -12.21
C ARG A 52 9.55 12.56 -13.28
N LYS A 53 10.47 11.90 -14.01
CA LYS A 53 10.12 10.89 -15.03
C LYS A 53 9.35 9.71 -14.39
N VAL A 54 9.84 9.19 -13.27
CA VAL A 54 9.16 8.10 -12.54
C VAL A 54 7.77 8.48 -12.09
N ILE A 55 7.59 9.69 -11.55
CA ILE A 55 6.27 10.17 -11.12
C ILE A 55 5.32 10.36 -12.32
N ALA A 56 5.81 10.95 -13.40
CA ALA A 56 5.03 11.17 -14.62
C ALA A 56 4.66 9.87 -15.35
N GLY A 57 5.54 8.87 -15.32
CA GLY A 57 5.31 7.56 -15.92
C GLY A 57 4.49 6.60 -15.05
N SER A 58 4.23 6.92 -13.79
CA SER A 58 3.42 6.07 -12.92
C SER A 58 1.94 6.15 -13.29
N PRO A 59 1.23 5.02 -13.42
CA PRO A 59 -0.21 5.03 -13.63
C PRO A 59 -1.00 5.47 -12.37
N PHE A 60 -0.31 5.68 -11.24
CA PHE A 60 -0.92 6.01 -9.96
C PHE A 60 -0.56 7.42 -9.50
N ALA A 61 -1.57 8.19 -9.12
CA ALA A 61 -1.38 9.52 -8.57
C ALA A 61 -0.88 9.48 -7.12
N GLY A 62 -0.02 10.44 -6.75
CA GLY A 62 0.35 10.67 -5.36
C GLY A 62 1.22 9.58 -4.73
N GLU A 63 2.07 8.91 -5.49
CA GLU A 63 3.02 7.96 -4.92
C GLU A 63 4.07 8.65 -4.04
N GLY A 64 4.19 8.17 -2.79
CA GLY A 64 5.14 8.71 -1.82
C GLY A 64 6.59 8.31 -2.13
N HIS A 65 7.55 9.03 -1.52
CA HIS A 65 9.00 8.82 -1.72
C HIS A 65 9.48 7.36 -1.59
N ARG A 66 8.80 6.52 -0.80
CA ARG A 66 9.18 5.10 -0.64
C ARG A 66 8.92 4.31 -1.93
N LYS A 67 7.75 4.52 -2.55
CA LYS A 67 7.40 3.91 -3.83
C LYS A 67 8.26 4.47 -4.96
N VAL A 68 8.45 5.78 -5.01
CA VAL A 68 9.35 6.42 -5.99
C VAL A 68 10.76 5.85 -5.89
N THR A 69 11.31 5.66 -4.68
CA THR A 69 12.62 5.01 -4.48
C THR A 69 12.62 3.57 -5.02
N ALA A 70 11.54 2.83 -4.81
CA ALA A 70 11.41 1.47 -5.30
C ALA A 70 11.33 1.42 -6.85
N ARG A 71 10.59 2.34 -7.48
CA ARG A 71 10.52 2.46 -8.93
C ARG A 71 11.86 2.85 -9.56
N LEU A 72 12.59 3.81 -8.97
CA LEU A 72 13.94 4.15 -9.40
C LEU A 72 14.85 2.92 -9.47
N ARG A 73 14.77 2.06 -8.45
CA ARG A 73 15.53 0.81 -8.43
C ARG A 73 15.05 -0.20 -9.46
N ARG A 74 13.72 -0.39 -9.59
CA ARG A 74 13.12 -1.43 -10.45
C ARG A 74 13.21 -1.07 -11.95
N GLU A 75 12.90 0.19 -12.27
CA GLU A 75 12.73 0.65 -13.66
C GLU A 75 14.03 1.21 -14.25
N HIS A 76 14.91 1.77 -13.40
CA HIS A 76 16.15 2.42 -13.84
C HIS A 76 17.43 1.83 -13.25
N GLY A 77 17.35 0.80 -12.40
CA GLY A 77 18.53 0.22 -11.75
C GLY A 77 19.25 1.14 -10.76
N ILE A 78 18.60 2.23 -10.32
CA ILE A 78 19.21 3.27 -9.50
C ILE A 78 19.06 2.97 -8.03
N PHE A 79 20.18 2.79 -7.33
CA PHE A 79 20.24 2.50 -5.90
C PHE A 79 20.55 3.77 -5.12
N VAL A 80 19.52 4.41 -4.58
CA VAL A 80 19.64 5.64 -3.79
C VAL A 80 18.94 5.50 -2.42
N GLY A 81 19.44 6.25 -1.44
CA GLY A 81 18.85 6.26 -0.12
C GLY A 81 17.49 6.97 -0.07
N ARG A 82 16.49 6.37 0.58
CA ARG A 82 15.11 6.94 0.74
C ARG A 82 15.12 8.37 1.28
N LYS A 83 16.06 8.70 2.19
CA LYS A 83 16.20 10.06 2.76
C LYS A 83 16.62 11.09 1.70
N ARG A 84 17.47 10.69 0.74
CA ARG A 84 17.89 11.58 -0.37
C ARG A 84 16.72 11.86 -1.30
N VAL A 85 15.97 10.82 -1.71
CA VAL A 85 14.76 10.96 -2.52
C VAL A 85 13.73 11.85 -1.81
N LEU A 86 13.44 11.59 -0.52
CA LEU A 86 12.52 12.41 0.26
C LEU A 86 12.93 13.89 0.31
N ARG A 87 14.23 14.18 0.48
CA ARG A 87 14.75 15.54 0.51
C ARG A 87 14.52 16.25 -0.83
N LEU A 88 14.87 15.61 -1.94
CA LEU A 88 14.71 16.18 -3.29
C LEU A 88 13.23 16.38 -3.62
N MET A 89 12.37 15.38 -3.37
CA MET A 89 10.93 15.52 -3.58
C MET A 89 10.32 16.66 -2.74
N ARG A 90 10.79 16.84 -1.50
CA ARG A 90 10.33 17.95 -0.65
C ARG A 90 10.76 19.32 -1.21
N GLN A 91 12.02 19.45 -1.62
CA GLN A 91 12.55 20.70 -2.19
C GLN A 91 11.86 21.08 -3.50
N ALA A 92 11.48 20.08 -4.29
CA ALA A 92 10.82 20.26 -5.58
C ALA A 92 9.27 20.30 -5.49
N GLY A 93 8.66 20.23 -4.30
CA GLY A 93 7.21 20.24 -4.14
C GLY A 93 6.50 18.97 -4.66
N LEU A 94 7.21 17.86 -4.81
CA LEU A 94 6.71 16.59 -5.38
C LEU A 94 6.20 15.59 -4.33
N LEU A 95 6.00 16.01 -3.08
CA LEU A 95 5.48 15.11 -2.06
C LEU A 95 4.02 14.76 -2.33
N ALA A 96 3.68 13.50 -2.10
CA ALA A 96 2.29 13.06 -2.12
C ALA A 96 1.44 13.89 -1.12
N PRO A 97 0.18 14.21 -1.45
CA PRO A 97 -0.72 14.90 -0.55
C PRO A 97 -0.78 14.20 0.81
N GLN A 98 -0.55 14.96 1.88
CA GLN A 98 -0.68 14.41 3.23
C GLN A 98 -2.15 14.43 3.64
N ARG A 99 -2.66 13.27 4.01
CA ARG A 99 -4.00 13.18 4.60
C ARG A 99 -3.98 13.77 6.01
N ALA A 100 -5.02 14.49 6.36
CA ALA A 100 -5.24 14.90 7.74
C ALA A 100 -5.22 13.67 8.64
N ARG A 101 -4.37 13.65 9.65
CA ARG A 101 -4.37 12.59 10.66
C ARG A 101 -5.62 12.77 11.52
N GLY A 102 -6.60 11.88 11.37
CA GLY A 102 -7.69 11.78 12.35
C GLY A 102 -7.14 11.52 13.75
N ARG A 103 -7.87 11.94 14.79
CA ARG A 103 -7.51 11.60 16.19
C ARG A 103 -7.32 10.08 16.28
N ARG A 104 -6.13 9.65 16.69
CA ARG A 104 -5.88 8.23 16.99
C ARG A 104 -6.74 7.86 18.19
N ARG A 105 -7.77 7.05 17.97
CA ARG A 105 -8.43 6.34 19.07
C ARG A 105 -7.48 5.23 19.55
N PRO A 106 -7.50 4.90 20.86
CA PRO A 106 -6.82 3.70 21.33
C PRO A 106 -7.26 2.52 20.47
N ARG A 107 -6.30 1.74 19.99
CA ARG A 107 -6.64 0.51 19.25
C ARG A 107 -6.90 -0.58 20.25
N PRO A 108 -8.06 -1.25 20.23
CA PRO A 108 -8.35 -2.37 21.13
C PRO A 108 -7.45 -3.59 20.85
N HIS A 109 -6.79 -3.64 19.66
CA HIS A 109 -5.93 -4.75 19.23
C HIS A 109 -4.58 -4.27 18.72
N ASP A 110 -3.53 -5.03 19.02
CA ASP A 110 -2.15 -4.78 18.57
C ASP A 110 -1.90 -5.26 17.13
N GLY A 111 -2.82 -5.98 16.50
CA GLY A 111 -2.53 -6.78 15.33
C GLY A 111 -3.23 -6.36 14.05
N THR A 112 -2.47 -6.34 12.97
CA THR A 112 -2.96 -6.57 11.62
C THR A 112 -3.01 -8.08 11.43
N ILE A 113 -4.18 -8.65 11.07
CA ILE A 113 -4.28 -10.06 10.71
C ILE A 113 -3.51 -10.25 9.40
N VAL A 114 -2.34 -10.88 9.48
CA VAL A 114 -1.53 -11.26 8.33
C VAL A 114 -1.56 -12.78 8.25
N PRO A 115 -2.27 -13.37 7.29
CA PRO A 115 -2.24 -14.81 7.08
C PRO A 115 -0.83 -15.26 6.69
N PRO A 116 -0.47 -16.53 6.94
CA PRO A 116 0.89 -17.04 6.67
C PRO A 116 1.17 -17.23 5.17
N ALA A 117 0.13 -17.36 4.33
CA ALA A 117 0.26 -17.65 2.91
C ALA A 117 -0.91 -17.05 2.11
N PRO A 118 -0.79 -16.96 0.77
CA PRO A 118 -1.91 -16.66 -0.12
C PRO A 118 -3.03 -17.68 0.03
N ASN A 119 -4.26 -17.28 -0.30
CA ASN A 119 -5.44 -18.14 -0.31
C ASN A 119 -5.78 -18.79 1.05
N VAL A 120 -5.37 -18.19 2.15
CA VAL A 120 -5.77 -18.58 3.52
C VAL A 120 -6.93 -17.71 4.01
N LEU A 121 -6.85 -16.41 3.80
CA LEU A 121 -7.88 -15.47 4.20
C LEU A 121 -8.13 -14.44 3.10
N TRP A 122 -9.34 -14.42 2.60
CA TRP A 122 -9.83 -13.35 1.73
C TRP A 122 -10.75 -12.42 2.52
N GLY A 123 -10.84 -11.16 2.09
CA GLY A 123 -11.80 -10.19 2.60
C GLY A 123 -12.68 -9.69 1.49
N THR A 124 -13.97 -9.53 1.74
CA THR A 124 -14.91 -8.89 0.82
C THR A 124 -15.57 -7.69 1.50
N ASP A 125 -15.87 -6.69 0.70
CA ASP A 125 -16.53 -5.46 1.14
C ASP A 125 -17.17 -4.78 -0.07
N ALA A 126 -18.00 -3.77 0.16
CA ALA A 126 -18.68 -3.05 -0.90
C ALA A 126 -18.64 -1.54 -0.69
N THR A 127 -18.74 -0.82 -1.79
CA THR A 127 -18.88 0.64 -1.76
C THR A 127 -19.82 1.10 -2.84
N MET A 128 -20.33 2.32 -2.70
CA MET A 128 -21.16 2.94 -3.72
C MET A 128 -20.34 3.94 -4.54
N ALA A 129 -20.68 4.04 -5.81
CA ALA A 129 -20.20 5.05 -6.76
C ALA A 129 -21.40 5.66 -7.50
N TYR A 130 -21.27 6.93 -7.92
CA TYR A 130 -22.30 7.62 -8.66
C TYR A 130 -21.97 7.64 -10.15
N THR A 131 -22.98 7.35 -10.97
CA THR A 131 -22.93 7.48 -12.42
C THR A 131 -24.05 8.40 -12.88
N THR A 132 -23.85 9.14 -13.98
CA THR A 132 -24.81 10.18 -14.40
C THR A 132 -26.11 9.59 -14.99
N ARG A 133 -26.05 8.41 -15.59
CA ARG A 133 -27.21 7.72 -16.18
C ARG A 133 -27.92 6.80 -15.21
N ASP A 134 -27.17 5.97 -14.47
CA ASP A 134 -27.75 4.93 -13.63
C ASP A 134 -27.87 5.35 -12.14
N GLY A 135 -27.37 6.56 -11.78
CA GLY A 135 -27.35 7.03 -10.40
C GLY A 135 -26.33 6.26 -9.54
N TRP A 136 -26.72 5.93 -8.30
CA TRP A 136 -25.89 5.19 -7.37
C TRP A 136 -25.84 3.71 -7.73
N VAL A 137 -24.63 3.22 -7.96
CA VAL A 137 -24.31 1.81 -8.23
C VAL A 137 -23.34 1.25 -7.19
N TRP A 138 -23.25 -0.05 -7.10
CA TRP A 138 -22.41 -0.76 -6.13
C TRP A 138 -21.15 -1.27 -6.80
N ALA A 139 -20.02 -1.13 -6.11
CA ALA A 139 -18.78 -1.82 -6.43
C ALA A 139 -18.45 -2.78 -5.28
N PHE A 140 -18.43 -4.07 -5.59
CA PHE A 140 -18.06 -5.15 -4.68
C PHE A 140 -16.61 -5.54 -4.93
N VAL A 141 -15.89 -5.89 -3.87
CA VAL A 141 -14.48 -6.28 -3.95
C VAL A 141 -14.21 -7.58 -3.21
N ALA A 142 -13.26 -8.34 -3.68
CA ALA A 142 -12.61 -9.42 -2.94
C ALA A 142 -11.10 -9.17 -2.94
N VAL A 143 -10.43 -9.43 -1.81
CA VAL A 143 -9.00 -9.14 -1.64
C VAL A 143 -8.34 -10.26 -0.85
N ASP A 144 -7.27 -10.81 -1.37
CA ASP A 144 -6.42 -11.74 -0.61
C ASP A 144 -5.62 -10.96 0.46
N HIS A 145 -5.77 -11.34 1.72
CA HIS A 145 -5.14 -10.62 2.84
C HIS A 145 -3.62 -10.74 2.85
N TYR A 146 -3.05 -11.82 2.30
CA TYR A 146 -1.60 -11.98 2.22
C TYR A 146 -1.01 -11.13 1.09
N THR A 147 -1.42 -11.34 -0.14
CA THR A 147 -0.85 -10.69 -1.33
C THR A 147 -1.36 -9.27 -1.52
N ALA A 148 -2.54 -8.95 -0.99
CA ALA A 148 -3.38 -7.80 -1.32
C ALA A 148 -3.83 -7.78 -2.79
N GLU A 149 -3.78 -8.91 -3.50
CA GLU A 149 -4.38 -9.03 -4.82
C GLU A 149 -5.89 -8.90 -4.72
N ALA A 150 -6.50 -8.24 -5.69
CA ALA A 150 -7.88 -7.81 -5.60
C ALA A 150 -8.67 -8.15 -6.86
N TRP A 151 -9.95 -8.36 -6.68
CA TRP A 151 -10.97 -8.51 -7.71
C TRP A 151 -12.11 -7.56 -7.39
N ALA A 152 -12.75 -7.00 -8.41
CA ALA A 152 -13.84 -6.05 -8.19
C ALA A 152 -14.84 -6.09 -9.33
N THR A 153 -16.11 -5.98 -8.98
CA THR A 153 -17.24 -5.99 -9.92
C THR A 153 -18.20 -4.84 -9.62
N VAL A 154 -18.97 -4.42 -10.61
CA VAL A 154 -19.98 -3.35 -10.49
C VAL A 154 -21.37 -3.92 -10.72
N ALA A 155 -22.33 -3.51 -9.90
CA ALA A 155 -23.72 -3.89 -10.02
C ALA A 155 -24.66 -2.71 -9.75
N ARG A 156 -25.80 -2.67 -10.42
CA ARG A 156 -26.86 -1.67 -10.16
C ARG A 156 -27.57 -1.91 -8.83
N ARG A 157 -27.53 -3.14 -8.30
CA ARG A 157 -28.14 -3.53 -7.04
C ARG A 157 -27.11 -4.11 -6.09
N GLY A 158 -27.21 -3.73 -4.81
CA GLY A 158 -26.34 -4.24 -3.75
C GLY A 158 -26.90 -5.51 -3.12
N ASP A 159 -27.12 -6.54 -3.92
CA ASP A 159 -27.72 -7.79 -3.47
C ASP A 159 -26.71 -8.93 -3.27
N ARG A 160 -27.21 -10.08 -2.80
CA ARG A 160 -26.41 -11.28 -2.53
C ARG A 160 -25.74 -11.89 -3.76
N PHE A 161 -26.32 -11.68 -4.94
CA PHE A 161 -25.75 -12.21 -6.19
C PHE A 161 -24.56 -11.37 -6.60
N ALA A 162 -24.72 -10.04 -6.61
CA ALA A 162 -23.65 -9.12 -6.89
C ALA A 162 -22.45 -9.24 -5.91
N ALA A 163 -22.73 -9.55 -4.64
CA ALA A 163 -21.69 -9.75 -3.64
C ALA A 163 -20.82 -11.01 -3.89
N LEU A 164 -21.34 -12.00 -4.62
CA LEU A 164 -20.61 -13.22 -4.98
C LEU A 164 -19.71 -13.05 -6.21
N GLU A 165 -20.01 -12.11 -7.11
CA GLU A 165 -19.29 -11.97 -8.39
C GLU A 165 -17.76 -11.79 -8.21
N PRO A 166 -17.26 -10.88 -7.37
CA PRO A 166 -15.81 -10.74 -7.21
C PRO A 166 -15.16 -11.98 -6.56
N ILE A 167 -15.93 -12.77 -5.80
CA ILE A 167 -15.45 -14.03 -5.21
C ILE A 167 -15.36 -15.10 -6.30
N TYR A 168 -16.35 -15.18 -7.20
CA TYR A 168 -16.33 -16.08 -8.34
C TYR A 168 -15.18 -15.75 -9.29
N ASP A 169 -14.93 -14.47 -9.55
CA ASP A 169 -13.79 -14.03 -10.36
C ASP A 169 -12.46 -14.40 -9.70
N ALA A 170 -12.34 -14.24 -8.38
CA ALA A 170 -11.18 -14.65 -7.63
C ALA A 170 -10.95 -16.17 -7.71
N VAL A 171 -12.02 -16.97 -7.58
CA VAL A 171 -11.93 -18.45 -7.69
C VAL A 171 -11.54 -18.87 -9.10
N ARG A 172 -12.12 -18.26 -10.14
CA ARG A 172 -11.74 -18.57 -11.54
C ARG A 172 -10.28 -18.21 -11.82
N ASP A 173 -9.83 -17.02 -11.36
CA ASP A 173 -8.44 -16.59 -11.55
C ASP A 173 -7.43 -17.51 -10.84
N ARG A 174 -7.79 -18.04 -9.67
CA ARG A 174 -6.92 -18.88 -8.85
C ARG A 174 -6.95 -20.36 -9.22
N PHE A 175 -8.11 -20.87 -9.54
CA PHE A 175 -8.35 -22.32 -9.69
C PHE A 175 -8.87 -22.72 -11.07
N GLY A 176 -9.10 -21.74 -11.96
CA GLY A 176 -9.52 -21.96 -13.35
C GLY A 176 -11.03 -22.12 -13.52
N GLU A 177 -11.73 -22.74 -12.58
CA GLU A 177 -13.15 -23.07 -12.70
C GLU A 177 -13.91 -22.94 -11.37
N LEU A 178 -15.23 -22.89 -11.45
CA LEU A 178 -16.13 -22.99 -10.30
C LEU A 178 -16.62 -24.44 -10.17
N ARG A 179 -16.22 -25.12 -9.12
CA ARG A 179 -16.67 -26.48 -8.79
C ARG A 179 -16.73 -26.70 -7.28
N PRO A 180 -17.43 -27.73 -6.81
CA PRO A 180 -17.49 -28.02 -5.38
C PRO A 180 -16.10 -28.17 -4.78
N ASP A 181 -15.93 -27.58 -3.59
CA ASP A 181 -14.71 -27.65 -2.76
C ASP A 181 -13.43 -27.13 -3.41
N VAL A 182 -13.49 -26.43 -4.55
CA VAL A 182 -12.31 -25.95 -5.29
C VAL A 182 -11.45 -24.97 -4.48
N ALA A 183 -12.08 -24.18 -3.62
CA ALA A 183 -11.45 -23.18 -2.77
C ALA A 183 -11.37 -23.61 -1.30
N ARG A 184 -11.32 -24.91 -1.04
CA ARG A 184 -11.22 -25.47 0.32
C ARG A 184 -9.96 -24.97 1.01
N GLY A 185 -10.10 -24.50 2.26
CA GLY A 185 -9.03 -23.94 3.07
C GLY A 185 -8.99 -22.42 3.09
N ILE A 186 -9.76 -21.76 2.22
CA ILE A 186 -9.92 -20.30 2.25
C ILE A 186 -11.00 -19.95 3.28
N ALA A 187 -10.72 -18.94 4.13
CA ALA A 187 -11.73 -18.26 4.92
C ALA A 187 -12.07 -16.92 4.27
N LEU A 188 -13.34 -16.57 4.20
CA LEU A 188 -13.80 -15.28 3.67
C LEU A 188 -14.28 -14.37 4.81
N ARG A 189 -13.60 -13.25 4.98
CA ARG A 189 -13.98 -12.17 5.92
C ARG A 189 -14.93 -11.20 5.27
N HIS A 190 -16.04 -10.88 5.95
CA HIS A 190 -17.01 -9.87 5.52
C HIS A 190 -17.66 -9.19 6.72
N ASP A 191 -18.40 -8.11 6.50
CA ASP A 191 -19.24 -7.48 7.48
C ASP A 191 -20.60 -8.21 7.64
N TRP A 192 -21.48 -7.69 8.50
CA TRP A 192 -22.81 -8.24 8.75
C TRP A 192 -23.87 -7.69 7.78
N GLY A 193 -23.48 -7.19 6.62
CA GLY A 193 -24.44 -6.72 5.62
C GLY A 193 -25.42 -7.81 5.17
N PRO A 194 -26.69 -7.49 4.87
CA PRO A 194 -27.72 -8.48 4.51
C PRO A 194 -27.34 -9.27 3.23
N GLN A 195 -26.56 -8.71 2.34
CA GLN A 195 -26.05 -9.40 1.15
C GLN A 195 -25.13 -10.58 1.52
N TYR A 196 -24.34 -10.46 2.59
CA TYR A 196 -23.37 -11.46 3.04
C TYR A 196 -23.96 -12.50 3.99
N THR A 197 -25.05 -12.16 4.70
CA THR A 197 -25.69 -13.06 5.67
C THR A 197 -26.81 -13.91 5.07
N SER A 198 -27.12 -13.74 3.78
CA SER A 198 -28.17 -14.49 3.09
C SER A 198 -27.80 -15.96 2.94
N SER A 199 -28.82 -16.85 2.99
CA SER A 199 -28.63 -18.30 2.80
C SER A 199 -28.03 -18.66 1.43
N HIS A 200 -28.31 -17.86 0.40
CA HIS A 200 -27.72 -18.02 -0.92
C HIS A 200 -26.22 -17.76 -0.88
N PHE A 201 -25.79 -16.65 -0.28
CA PHE A 201 -24.37 -16.28 -0.19
C PHE A 201 -23.59 -17.33 0.60
N THR A 202 -24.02 -17.64 1.82
CA THR A 202 -23.35 -18.63 2.68
C THR A 202 -23.41 -20.05 2.09
N GLY A 203 -24.48 -20.40 1.37
CA GLY A 203 -24.63 -21.65 0.63
C GLY A 203 -23.63 -21.74 -0.52
N SER A 204 -23.43 -20.66 -1.27
CA SER A 204 -22.43 -20.59 -2.36
C SER A 204 -21.00 -20.71 -1.85
N LEU A 205 -20.67 -20.03 -0.73
CA LEU A 205 -19.35 -20.18 -0.10
C LEU A 205 -19.10 -21.65 0.30
N ARG A 206 -20.09 -22.28 0.95
CA ARG A 206 -19.99 -23.69 1.37
C ARG A 206 -19.80 -24.62 0.17
N TRP A 207 -20.50 -24.37 -0.93
CA TRP A 207 -20.34 -25.15 -2.16
C TRP A 207 -18.94 -25.04 -2.74
N LEU A 208 -18.33 -23.85 -2.70
CA LEU A 208 -16.94 -23.64 -3.10
C LEU A 208 -15.90 -24.22 -2.11
N GLY A 209 -16.31 -24.62 -0.91
CA GLY A 209 -15.41 -25.04 0.17
C GLY A 209 -14.81 -23.87 0.96
N ILE A 210 -15.32 -22.65 0.75
CA ILE A 210 -14.85 -21.44 1.47
C ILE A 210 -15.53 -21.39 2.84
N SER A 211 -14.74 -21.21 3.88
CA SER A 211 -15.22 -21.05 5.25
C SER A 211 -15.72 -19.62 5.46
N ASP A 212 -16.94 -19.51 5.95
CA ASP A 212 -17.53 -18.22 6.36
C ASP A 212 -16.86 -17.71 7.65
N SER A 213 -16.34 -16.49 7.62
CA SER A 213 -15.60 -15.86 8.72
C SER A 213 -16.07 -14.42 8.93
N PRO A 214 -17.29 -14.19 9.39
CA PRO A 214 -17.80 -12.84 9.61
C PRO A 214 -16.91 -12.07 10.61
N ALA A 215 -16.78 -10.77 10.41
CA ALA A 215 -16.07 -9.91 11.35
C ALA A 215 -16.75 -9.92 12.70
N TYR A 216 -16.00 -9.85 13.79
CA TYR A 216 -16.60 -9.77 15.13
C TYR A 216 -17.44 -8.50 15.24
N VAL A 217 -18.61 -8.62 15.87
CA VAL A 217 -19.53 -7.50 16.10
C VAL A 217 -18.79 -6.42 16.92
N GLY A 218 -18.70 -5.21 16.39
CA GLY A 218 -18.03 -4.08 17.06
C GLY A 218 -16.51 -4.00 16.86
N GLU A 219 -15.89 -4.87 16.04
CA GLU A 219 -14.46 -4.85 15.74
C GLU A 219 -14.16 -4.49 14.27
N PRO A 220 -14.18 -3.18 13.91
CA PRO A 220 -13.90 -2.71 12.56
C PRO A 220 -12.54 -3.15 11.99
N PRO A 221 -11.45 -3.38 12.80
CA PRO A 221 -10.14 -3.65 12.24
C PRO A 221 -9.99 -4.98 11.49
N CYS A 222 -10.98 -5.88 11.59
CA CYS A 222 -10.84 -7.23 11.06
C CYS A 222 -10.82 -7.32 9.52
N ASN A 223 -11.38 -6.35 8.78
CA ASN A 223 -11.42 -6.33 7.30
C ASN A 223 -10.55 -5.21 6.68
N GLY A 224 -9.55 -4.74 7.40
CA GLY A 224 -8.72 -3.60 7.01
C GLY A 224 -7.99 -3.73 5.66
N CYS A 225 -7.90 -4.95 5.10
CA CYS A 225 -7.32 -5.17 3.79
C CYS A 225 -8.29 -4.74 2.67
N ALA A 226 -9.55 -5.18 2.74
CA ALA A 226 -10.59 -4.78 1.79
C ALA A 226 -10.91 -3.28 1.92
N GLU A 227 -11.03 -2.75 3.14
CA GLU A 227 -11.22 -1.30 3.37
C GLU A 227 -10.09 -0.45 2.76
N ARG A 228 -8.83 -0.90 2.90
CA ARG A 228 -7.69 -0.22 2.31
C ARG A 228 -7.73 -0.26 0.78
N PHE A 229 -8.09 -1.41 0.20
CA PHE A 229 -8.25 -1.53 -1.24
C PHE A 229 -9.37 -0.63 -1.76
N ILE A 230 -10.56 -0.64 -1.14
CA ILE A 230 -11.68 0.25 -1.49
C ILE A 230 -11.24 1.72 -1.49
N ARG A 231 -10.48 2.14 -0.47
CA ARG A 231 -9.95 3.49 -0.43
C ARG A 231 -9.04 3.78 -1.64
N THR A 232 -8.15 2.87 -1.96
CA THR A 232 -7.26 3.00 -3.12
C THR A 232 -8.06 3.04 -4.42
N LEU A 233 -9.05 2.16 -4.57
CA LEU A 233 -9.98 2.13 -5.70
C LEU A 233 -10.73 3.46 -5.86
N LYS A 234 -11.24 4.01 -4.76
CA LYS A 234 -11.91 5.32 -4.77
C LYS A 234 -10.97 6.44 -5.23
N GLU A 235 -9.80 6.54 -4.61
CA GLU A 235 -8.86 7.63 -4.86
C GLU A 235 -8.18 7.55 -6.23
N GLN A 236 -7.94 6.37 -6.75
CA GLN A 236 -7.20 6.16 -7.99
C GLN A 236 -8.08 5.92 -9.22
N CYS A 237 -9.34 5.50 -9.01
CA CYS A 237 -10.26 5.15 -10.10
C CYS A 237 -11.60 5.87 -9.95
N ILE A 238 -12.42 5.54 -8.94
CA ILE A 238 -13.81 5.99 -8.87
C ILE A 238 -13.92 7.52 -8.85
N TRP A 239 -13.09 8.21 -8.07
CA TRP A 239 -13.11 9.67 -7.93
C TRP A 239 -12.20 10.42 -8.92
N SER A 240 -11.52 9.70 -9.81
CA SER A 240 -10.62 10.33 -10.79
C SER A 240 -11.35 11.08 -11.89
N ARG A 241 -12.60 10.69 -12.19
CA ARG A 241 -13.47 11.31 -13.18
C ARG A 241 -14.95 11.03 -12.90
N THR A 242 -15.83 11.67 -13.66
CA THR A 242 -17.26 11.35 -13.71
C THR A 242 -17.49 10.17 -14.64
N TRP A 243 -18.36 9.25 -14.26
CA TRP A 243 -18.73 8.06 -14.99
C TRP A 243 -20.15 8.22 -15.56
N GLU A 244 -20.35 7.82 -16.80
CA GLU A 244 -21.66 7.94 -17.45
C GLU A 244 -22.60 6.83 -17.00
N SER A 245 -22.14 5.58 -16.99
CA SER A 245 -22.97 4.42 -16.68
C SER A 245 -22.25 3.39 -15.80
N ALA A 246 -23.02 2.43 -15.32
CA ALA A 246 -22.49 1.28 -14.58
C ALA A 246 -21.51 0.45 -15.41
N GLU A 247 -21.77 0.32 -16.72
CA GLU A 247 -20.91 -0.41 -17.65
C GLU A 247 -19.57 0.28 -17.84
N GLU A 248 -19.57 1.61 -18.03
CA GLU A 248 -18.34 2.39 -18.14
C GLU A 248 -17.51 2.32 -16.86
N LEU A 249 -18.17 2.43 -15.70
CA LEU A 249 -17.52 2.28 -14.41
C LEU A 249 -16.93 0.87 -14.22
N ALA A 250 -17.67 -0.16 -14.66
CA ALA A 250 -17.22 -1.55 -14.57
C ALA A 250 -15.94 -1.79 -15.40
N GLU A 251 -15.87 -1.23 -16.60
CA GLU A 251 -14.68 -1.30 -17.46
C GLU A 251 -13.50 -0.54 -16.83
N GLY A 252 -13.76 0.65 -16.29
CA GLY A 252 -12.74 1.44 -15.59
C GLY A 252 -12.20 0.73 -14.35
N ILE A 253 -13.07 0.10 -13.56
CA ILE A 253 -12.66 -0.68 -12.39
C ILE A 253 -11.89 -1.94 -12.80
N ARG A 254 -12.30 -2.65 -13.84
CA ARG A 254 -11.57 -3.83 -14.36
C ARG A 254 -10.15 -3.46 -14.79
N SER A 255 -10.02 -2.40 -15.57
CA SER A 255 -8.72 -1.87 -16.01
C SER A 255 -7.86 -1.44 -14.83
N PHE A 256 -8.44 -0.77 -13.83
CA PHE A 256 -7.74 -0.37 -12.63
C PHE A 256 -7.28 -1.58 -11.80
N VAL A 257 -8.10 -2.61 -11.62
CA VAL A 257 -7.76 -3.82 -10.87
C VAL A 257 -6.57 -4.53 -11.51
N GLU A 258 -6.52 -4.63 -12.84
CA GLU A 258 -5.38 -5.21 -13.54
C GLU A 258 -4.10 -4.40 -13.32
N LEU A 259 -4.17 -3.06 -13.47
CA LEU A 259 -3.04 -2.17 -13.15
C LEU A 259 -2.61 -2.28 -11.69
N TYR A 260 -3.56 -2.35 -10.76
CA TYR A 260 -3.27 -2.49 -9.34
C TYR A 260 -2.56 -3.82 -9.06
N ASN A 261 -3.07 -4.92 -9.56
CA ASN A 261 -2.49 -6.24 -9.31
C ASN A 261 -1.09 -6.40 -9.92
N THR A 262 -0.81 -5.71 -11.05
CA THR A 262 0.46 -5.85 -11.80
C THR A 262 1.46 -4.75 -11.55
N GLN A 263 1.06 -3.56 -11.04
CA GLN A 263 1.94 -2.40 -10.94
C GLN A 263 1.93 -1.68 -9.59
N TRP A 264 0.94 -1.95 -8.70
CA TRP A 264 0.91 -1.33 -7.37
C TRP A 264 1.96 -1.93 -6.45
N LEU A 265 2.93 -1.11 -6.01
CA LEU A 265 4.02 -1.58 -5.15
C LEU A 265 3.59 -1.65 -3.68
N ILE A 266 3.78 -2.82 -3.05
CA ILE A 266 3.41 -3.10 -1.67
C ILE A 266 4.65 -3.19 -0.79
N GLU A 267 4.77 -2.26 0.18
CA GLU A 267 5.98 -2.15 1.01
C GLU A 267 6.26 -3.42 1.84
N ARG A 268 5.22 -4.06 2.39
CA ARG A 268 5.36 -5.30 3.18
C ARG A 268 5.91 -6.49 2.37
N HIS A 269 5.76 -6.46 1.05
CA HIS A 269 6.30 -7.45 0.11
C HIS A 269 7.59 -6.96 -0.57
N ALA A 270 8.40 -6.14 0.12
CA ALA A 270 9.63 -5.56 -0.43
C ALA A 270 9.40 -4.80 -1.77
N HIS A 271 8.27 -4.13 -1.89
CA HIS A 271 7.81 -3.43 -3.09
C HIS A 271 7.57 -4.34 -4.31
N ARG A 272 7.23 -5.59 -4.10
CA ARG A 272 6.59 -6.43 -5.13
C ARG A 272 5.15 -5.97 -5.35
N THR A 273 4.62 -6.23 -6.54
CA THR A 273 3.19 -6.07 -6.80
C THR A 273 2.38 -7.20 -6.17
N PRO A 274 1.04 -7.08 -6.03
CA PRO A 274 0.20 -8.18 -5.55
C PRO A 274 0.43 -9.50 -6.31
N ARG A 275 0.45 -9.45 -7.66
CA ARG A 275 0.69 -10.62 -8.52
C ARG A 275 2.08 -11.21 -8.31
N GLU A 276 3.13 -10.39 -8.23
CA GLU A 276 4.49 -10.86 -7.92
C GLU A 276 4.60 -11.47 -6.52
N ALA A 277 3.87 -10.93 -5.53
CA ALA A 277 3.84 -11.49 -4.19
C ALA A 277 3.20 -12.88 -4.16
N TYR A 278 2.15 -13.08 -4.96
CA TYR A 278 1.52 -14.38 -5.14
C TYR A 278 2.48 -15.39 -5.76
N VAL A 279 3.07 -15.05 -6.90
CA VAL A 279 4.02 -15.93 -7.60
C VAL A 279 5.19 -16.31 -6.71
N ALA A 280 5.78 -15.33 -5.99
CA ALA A 280 6.90 -15.60 -5.08
C ALA A 280 6.52 -16.59 -3.97
N ALA A 281 5.37 -16.38 -3.31
CA ALA A 281 4.94 -17.24 -2.22
C ALA A 281 4.58 -18.66 -2.68
N THR A 282 4.00 -18.82 -3.89
CA THR A 282 3.65 -20.13 -4.42
C THR A 282 4.88 -20.90 -4.96
N SER A 283 5.88 -20.19 -5.50
CA SER A 283 7.13 -20.81 -5.94
C SER A 283 7.99 -21.26 -4.76
N GLU A 284 8.02 -20.49 -3.65
CA GLU A 284 8.71 -20.87 -2.42
C GLU A 284 8.07 -22.09 -1.72
N ALA A 285 6.76 -22.27 -1.86
CA ALA A 285 6.05 -23.42 -1.31
C ALA A 285 6.22 -24.72 -2.14
N ALA A 286 6.63 -24.60 -3.40
CA ALA A 286 6.86 -25.72 -4.32
C ALA A 286 8.33 -26.19 -4.32
N ALA A 287 9.24 -25.46 -3.70
CA ALA A 287 10.66 -25.77 -3.57
C ALA A 287 10.98 -26.43 -2.22
#